data_96906c8e8b158ab50dc0d950da5c6cb1
#
_entry.id   96906c8e8b158ab50dc0d950da5c6cb1
#
_cell.length_a   1.000
_cell.length_b   1.000
_cell.length_c   1.000
_cell.angle_alpha   90.00
_cell.angle_beta   90.00
_cell.angle_gamma   90.00
#
_symmetry.space_group_name_H-M   'P 1'
#
loop_
_entity.id
_entity.type
_entity.pdbx_description
1 polymer ?
#
loop_
_entity_poly.entity_id
_entity_poly.type
_entity_poly.pdbx_seq_one_letter_code
_entity_poly.pdbx_strand_id
1 'polypeptide(L)'
;MCKQKLTLAVIVVFEYSTQTTDAQAANCVMYAVPPGLVVGCAGDYSSFLCVQPDAIDRVRVKMGLIFYGADWPQERIDWAVDLFQRTMAEDKTVLVGLMQGLNSRHQRPGPLARADLEGPTWDFYKYLHRRLGAAMGPA
;
A
#
# COMPACT_ATOMS: atom_id res chain seq x y z
N MET A 1 1.70 6.76 -21.15
CA MET A 1 1.52 7.65 -19.96
C MET A 1 0.72 6.87 -18.93
N CYS A 2 1.34 6.52 -17.79
CA CYS A 2 0.68 5.73 -16.74
C CYS A 2 -0.52 6.51 -16.19
N LYS A 3 -1.72 5.96 -16.31
CA LYS A 3 -2.95 6.57 -15.80
C LYS A 3 -3.34 5.89 -14.50
N GLN A 4 -3.18 6.59 -13.41
CA GLN A 4 -3.62 6.14 -12.10
C GLN A 4 -4.95 6.81 -11.75
N LYS A 5 -5.96 6.01 -11.44
CA LYS A 5 -7.22 6.49 -10.86
C LYS A 5 -7.18 6.24 -9.36
N LEU A 6 -7.19 7.32 -8.59
CA LEU A 6 -7.17 7.28 -7.14
C LEU A 6 -8.58 7.50 -6.60
N THR A 7 -8.99 6.68 -5.65
CA THR A 7 -10.25 6.85 -4.92
C THR A 7 -9.94 6.76 -3.44
N LEU A 8 -10.24 7.82 -2.70
CA LEU A 8 -10.10 7.87 -1.24
C LEU A 8 -11.46 7.59 -0.59
N ALA A 9 -11.46 6.75 0.43
CA ALA A 9 -12.57 6.55 1.34
C ALA A 9 -12.12 6.87 2.77
N VAL A 10 -13.00 7.51 3.53
CA VAL A 10 -12.82 7.71 4.98
C VAL A 10 -13.91 6.93 5.68
N ILE A 11 -13.53 6.08 6.62
CA ILE A 11 -14.43 5.23 7.38
C ILE A 11 -14.18 5.50 8.86
N VAL A 12 -15.24 5.79 9.61
CA VAL A 12 -15.17 5.94 11.06
C VAL A 12 -15.84 4.72 11.69
N VAL A 13 -15.12 4.04 12.57
CA VAL A 13 -15.59 2.84 13.27
C VAL A 13 -15.82 3.20 14.74
N PHE A 14 -17.05 3.04 15.21
CA PHE A 14 -17.45 3.44 16.55
C PHE A 14 -17.07 2.45 17.65
N GLU A 15 -16.81 1.19 17.33
CA GLU A 15 -16.33 0.19 18.27
C GLU A 15 -14.81 0.05 18.20
N TYR A 16 -14.16 0.22 19.33
CA TYR A 16 -12.69 0.13 19.46
C TYR A 16 -12.33 -1.00 20.43
N SER A 17 -11.36 -1.81 20.02
CA SER A 17 -10.75 -2.80 20.91
C SER A 17 -9.77 -2.08 21.86
N THR A 18 -10.06 -2.06 23.14
CA THR A 18 -9.20 -1.47 24.19
C THR A 18 -7.96 -2.30 24.51
N GLN A 19 -7.66 -3.34 23.75
CA GLN A 19 -6.55 -4.27 24.01
C GLN A 19 -5.23 -3.91 23.35
N THR A 20 -5.11 -2.72 22.75
CA THR A 20 -3.86 -2.25 22.18
C THR A 20 -2.90 -1.85 23.31
N THR A 21 -1.72 -2.45 23.35
CA THR A 21 -0.68 -2.07 24.32
C THR A 21 -0.03 -0.74 23.92
N ASP A 22 0.58 -0.02 24.87
CA ASP A 22 1.31 1.23 24.59
C ASP A 22 2.39 1.04 23.52
N ALA A 23 3.08 -0.12 23.52
CA ALA A 23 4.08 -0.46 22.52
C ALA A 23 3.48 -0.64 21.12
N GLN A 24 2.28 -1.17 21.01
CA GLN A 24 1.56 -1.28 19.73
C GLN A 24 1.02 0.08 19.26
N ALA A 25 0.56 0.91 20.19
CA ALA A 25 0.10 2.26 19.90
C ALA A 25 1.24 3.18 19.39
N ALA A 26 2.46 2.94 19.83
CA ALA A 26 3.65 3.70 19.44
C ALA A 26 4.25 3.28 18.08
N ASN A 27 3.79 2.17 17.50
CA ASN A 27 4.33 1.62 16.27
C ASN A 27 3.29 1.60 15.16
N CYS A 28 3.73 1.88 13.94
CA CYS A 28 2.96 1.61 12.74
C CYS A 28 3.39 0.25 12.16
N VAL A 29 2.46 -0.68 12.03
CA VAL A 29 2.71 -1.99 11.45
C VAL A 29 2.03 -2.07 10.09
N MET A 30 2.79 -2.48 9.08
CA MET A 30 2.26 -2.64 7.73
C MET A 30 2.15 -4.12 7.36
N TYR A 31 1.00 -4.50 6.84
CA TYR A 31 0.71 -5.83 6.32
C TYR A 31 0.52 -5.77 4.81
N ALA A 32 1.28 -6.58 4.08
CA ALA A 32 1.05 -6.80 2.66
C ALA A 32 0.29 -8.10 2.45
N VAL A 33 -0.88 -8.00 1.82
CA VAL A 33 -1.75 -9.13 1.50
C VAL A 33 -1.83 -9.27 -0.03
N PRO A 34 -1.05 -10.19 -0.62
CA PRO A 34 -1.08 -10.39 -2.07
C PRO A 34 -2.48 -10.76 -2.59
N PRO A 35 -2.88 -10.33 -3.79
CA PRO A 35 -2.03 -9.69 -4.78
C PRO A 35 -1.92 -8.15 -4.70
N GLY A 36 -2.71 -7.46 -3.91
CA GLY A 36 -2.71 -6.01 -4.04
C GLY A 36 -3.32 -5.25 -2.87
N LEU A 37 -3.43 -5.85 -1.68
CA LEU A 37 -3.88 -5.15 -0.49
C LEU A 37 -2.71 -4.87 0.44
N VAL A 38 -2.57 -3.62 0.86
CA VAL A 38 -1.66 -3.20 1.93
C VAL A 38 -2.49 -2.53 3.01
N VAL A 39 -2.26 -2.91 4.25
CA VAL A 39 -2.93 -2.35 5.43
C VAL A 39 -1.86 -1.82 6.37
N GLY A 40 -1.95 -0.55 6.73
CA GLY A 40 -1.13 0.07 7.76
C GLY A 40 -1.96 0.27 9.02
N CYS A 41 -1.50 -0.27 10.14
CA CYS A 41 -2.15 -0.12 11.43
C CYS A 41 -1.30 0.82 12.30
N ALA A 42 -1.85 1.94 12.68
CA ALA A 42 -1.33 2.85 13.70
C ALA A 42 -2.20 2.72 14.96
N GLY A 43 -1.75 3.32 16.06
CA GLY A 43 -2.43 3.12 17.35
C GLY A 43 -3.90 3.48 17.36
N ASP A 44 -4.29 4.55 16.68
CA ASP A 44 -5.62 5.13 16.73
C ASP A 44 -6.36 5.17 15.37
N TYR A 45 -5.66 4.85 14.29
CA TYR A 45 -6.28 4.67 12.97
C TYR A 45 -5.54 3.63 12.13
N SER A 46 -6.20 3.14 11.11
CA SER A 46 -5.59 2.30 10.08
C SER A 46 -5.73 2.93 8.70
N SER A 47 -4.83 2.59 7.82
CA SER A 47 -4.91 2.93 6.40
C SER A 47 -4.94 1.67 5.54
N PHE A 48 -5.53 1.75 4.38
CA PHE A 48 -5.45 0.66 3.41
C PHE A 48 -5.21 1.19 1.99
N LEU A 49 -4.49 0.38 1.23
CA LEU A 49 -4.28 0.55 -0.21
C LEU A 49 -4.69 -0.74 -0.90
N CYS A 50 -5.63 -0.66 -1.83
CA CYS A 50 -6.00 -1.77 -2.69
C CYS A 50 -5.57 -1.45 -4.12
N VAL A 51 -4.52 -2.12 -4.58
CA VAL A 51 -3.92 -1.93 -5.91
C VAL A 51 -4.51 -2.96 -6.86
N GLN A 52 -5.17 -2.51 -7.90
CA GLN A 52 -5.81 -3.35 -8.91
C GLN A 52 -5.17 -3.08 -10.27
N PRO A 53 -4.50 -4.07 -10.89
CA PRO A 53 -4.05 -3.97 -12.26
C PRO A 53 -5.23 -3.73 -13.20
N ASP A 54 -5.13 -2.75 -14.09
CA ASP A 54 -6.16 -2.40 -15.07
C ASP A 54 -5.64 -2.57 -16.52
N ALA A 55 -4.33 -2.40 -16.70
CA ALA A 55 -3.60 -2.67 -17.93
C ALA A 55 -2.12 -2.85 -17.60
N ILE A 56 -1.30 -3.17 -18.61
CA ILE A 56 0.15 -3.35 -18.44
C ILE A 56 0.87 -2.09 -17.93
N ASP A 57 0.31 -0.93 -18.22
CA ASP A 57 0.84 0.39 -17.86
C ASP A 57 -0.09 1.18 -16.93
N ARG A 58 -1.10 0.51 -16.37
CA ARG A 58 -2.12 1.20 -15.60
C ARG A 58 -2.58 0.38 -14.39
N VAL A 59 -2.59 1.03 -13.24
CA VAL A 59 -3.17 0.50 -12.01
C VAL A 59 -4.27 1.43 -11.51
N ARG A 60 -5.25 0.84 -10.87
CA ARG A 60 -6.28 1.54 -10.08
C ARG A 60 -5.95 1.33 -8.62
N VAL A 61 -5.87 2.42 -7.88
CA VAL A 61 -5.64 2.36 -6.43
C VAL A 61 -6.89 2.87 -5.73
N LYS A 62 -7.47 2.03 -4.88
CA LYS A 62 -8.44 2.43 -3.87
C LYS A 62 -7.70 2.54 -2.54
N MET A 63 -7.92 3.60 -1.83
CA MET A 63 -7.29 3.83 -0.55
C MET A 63 -8.28 4.40 0.46
N GLY A 64 -8.00 4.25 1.72
CA GLY A 64 -8.83 4.82 2.77
C GLY A 64 -8.15 4.85 4.12
N LEU A 65 -8.77 5.62 5.01
CA LEU A 65 -8.43 5.72 6.42
C LEU A 65 -9.62 5.19 7.24
N ILE A 66 -9.31 4.46 8.27
CA ILE A 66 -10.27 3.89 9.23
C ILE A 66 -9.89 4.45 10.59
N PHE A 67 -10.74 5.28 11.15
CA PHE A 67 -10.56 5.86 12.48
C PHE A 67 -11.34 5.05 13.51
N TYR A 68 -10.73 4.77 14.64
CA TYR A 68 -11.32 3.99 15.72
C TYR A 68 -11.84 4.91 16.81
N GLY A 69 -13.08 4.67 17.27
CA GLY A 69 -13.76 5.47 18.28
C GLY A 69 -14.65 6.57 17.71
N ALA A 70 -15.46 7.19 18.58
CA ALA A 70 -16.51 8.13 18.18
C ALA A 70 -16.07 9.60 18.18
N ASP A 71 -15.06 9.96 18.96
CA ASP A 71 -14.77 11.35 19.31
C ASP A 71 -13.55 11.92 18.56
N TRP A 72 -13.55 11.75 17.23
CA TRP A 72 -12.50 12.33 16.42
C TRP A 72 -12.82 13.77 16.06
N PRO A 73 -11.98 14.76 16.47
CA PRO A 73 -12.11 16.12 15.99
C PRO A 73 -11.97 16.17 14.47
N GLN A 74 -12.84 16.90 13.81
CA GLN A 74 -12.83 17.01 12.33
C GLN A 74 -11.48 17.49 11.80
N GLU A 75 -10.85 18.44 12.48
CA GLU A 75 -9.52 18.95 12.15
C GLU A 75 -8.45 17.84 12.08
N ARG A 76 -8.51 16.85 12.99
CA ARG A 76 -7.58 15.74 13.03
C ARG A 76 -7.82 14.76 11.88
N ILE A 77 -9.09 14.53 11.53
CA ILE A 77 -9.47 13.75 10.35
C ILE A 77 -8.94 14.43 9.08
N ASP A 78 -9.19 15.73 8.94
CA ASP A 78 -8.78 16.51 7.78
C ASP A 78 -7.25 16.54 7.63
N TRP A 79 -6.52 16.67 8.74
CA TRP A 79 -5.07 16.59 8.75
C TRP A 79 -4.55 15.23 8.26
N ALA A 80 -5.11 14.13 8.75
CA ALA A 80 -4.71 12.78 8.37
C ALA A 80 -5.02 12.51 6.89
N VAL A 81 -6.19 12.96 6.41
CA VAL A 81 -6.59 12.86 5.00
C VAL A 81 -5.64 13.65 4.10
N ASP A 82 -5.31 14.89 4.47
CA ASP A 82 -4.42 15.74 3.69
C ASP A 82 -2.99 15.17 3.66
N LEU A 83 -2.47 14.70 4.80
CA LEU A 83 -1.17 14.04 4.87
C LEU A 83 -1.13 12.82 3.94
N PHE A 84 -2.14 11.96 4.01
CA PHE A 84 -2.21 10.75 3.20
C PHE A 84 -2.31 11.05 1.70
N GLN A 85 -3.09 12.06 1.33
CA GLN A 85 -3.21 12.50 -0.06
C GLN A 85 -1.90 13.06 -0.60
N ARG A 86 -1.18 13.87 0.18
CA ARG A 86 0.13 14.43 -0.22
C ARG A 86 1.17 13.33 -0.43
N THR A 87 1.25 12.38 0.49
CA THR A 87 2.15 11.23 0.38
C THR A 87 1.85 10.44 -0.90
N MET A 88 0.59 10.14 -1.18
CA MET A 88 0.22 9.42 -2.39
C MET A 88 0.48 10.20 -3.68
N ALA A 89 0.39 11.52 -3.65
CA ALA A 89 0.70 12.36 -4.80
C ALA A 89 2.21 12.38 -5.09
N GLU A 90 3.05 12.40 -4.05
CA GLU A 90 4.50 12.29 -4.14
C GLU A 90 4.90 10.93 -4.74
N ASP A 91 4.42 9.83 -4.17
CA ASP A 91 4.67 8.47 -4.65
C ASP A 91 4.26 8.28 -6.11
N LYS A 92 3.13 8.85 -6.51
CA LYS A 92 2.67 8.79 -7.89
C LYS A 92 3.68 9.38 -8.85
N THR A 93 4.32 10.48 -8.49
CA THR A 93 5.34 11.14 -9.32
C THR A 93 6.53 10.23 -9.53
N VAL A 94 7.02 9.59 -8.48
CA VAL A 94 8.12 8.62 -8.52
C VAL A 94 7.75 7.41 -9.37
N LEU A 95 6.56 6.83 -9.17
CA LEU A 95 6.08 5.66 -9.92
C LEU A 95 5.96 5.93 -11.42
N VAL A 96 5.53 7.12 -11.83
CA VAL A 96 5.48 7.52 -13.25
C VAL A 96 6.89 7.56 -13.84
N GLY A 97 7.87 8.11 -13.12
CA GLY A 97 9.28 8.12 -13.54
C GLY A 97 9.87 6.70 -13.65
N LEU A 98 9.58 5.84 -12.67
CA LEU A 98 10.01 4.44 -12.69
C LEU A 98 9.45 3.68 -13.90
N MET A 99 8.17 3.87 -14.23
CA MET A 99 7.55 3.24 -15.41
C MET A 99 8.21 3.68 -16.73
N GLN A 100 8.65 4.93 -16.82
CA GLN A 100 9.43 5.40 -17.98
C GLN A 100 10.77 4.71 -18.06
N GLY A 101 11.46 4.53 -16.92
CA GLY A 101 12.73 3.79 -16.83
C GLY A 101 12.59 2.32 -17.21
N LEU A 102 11.53 1.65 -16.75
CA LEU A 102 11.24 0.24 -17.06
C LEU A 102 11.02 -0.01 -18.57
N ASN A 103 10.53 0.98 -19.31
CA ASN A 103 10.37 0.89 -20.75
C ASN A 103 11.66 1.18 -21.53
N SER A 104 12.77 1.47 -20.85
CA SER A 104 14.06 1.67 -21.50
C SER A 104 14.66 0.33 -21.95
N ARG A 105 15.24 0.31 -23.14
CA ARG A 105 16.02 -0.84 -23.66
C ARG A 105 17.26 -1.20 -22.81
N HIS A 106 17.69 -0.30 -21.95
CA HIS A 106 18.84 -0.48 -21.05
C HIS A 106 18.43 -0.92 -19.63
N GLN A 107 17.13 -1.06 -19.38
CA GLN A 107 16.64 -1.51 -18.08
C GLN A 107 17.17 -2.92 -17.77
N ARG A 108 17.64 -3.10 -16.55
CA ARG A 108 18.04 -4.39 -15.99
C ARG A 108 17.40 -4.56 -14.61
N PRO A 109 17.04 -5.79 -14.23
CA PRO A 109 16.58 -6.05 -12.86
C PRO A 109 17.66 -5.66 -11.86
N GLY A 110 17.28 -4.90 -10.84
CA GLY A 110 18.14 -4.65 -9.69
C GLY A 110 18.03 -5.76 -8.65
N PRO A 111 19.05 -5.97 -7.81
CA PRO A 111 18.93 -6.85 -6.67
C PRO A 111 17.95 -6.25 -5.64
N LEU A 112 17.22 -7.12 -4.97
CA LEU A 112 16.46 -6.72 -3.78
C LEU A 112 17.42 -6.50 -2.60
N ALA A 113 17.06 -5.58 -1.72
CA ALA A 113 17.74 -5.45 -0.44
C ALA A 113 17.47 -6.67 0.46
N ARG A 114 18.13 -6.71 1.60
CA ARG A 114 17.98 -7.80 2.57
C ARG A 114 16.51 -7.89 3.05
N ALA A 115 16.09 -9.08 3.45
CA ALA A 115 14.71 -9.35 3.84
C ALA A 115 14.23 -8.57 5.08
N ASP A 116 15.14 -8.09 5.92
CA ASP A 116 14.85 -7.20 7.04
C ASP A 116 14.43 -5.79 6.61
N LEU A 117 14.79 -5.38 5.38
CA LEU A 117 14.42 -4.10 4.79
C LEU A 117 13.26 -4.25 3.77
N GLU A 118 13.32 -5.27 2.92
CA GLU A 118 12.34 -5.49 1.83
C GLU A 118 11.58 -6.82 1.97
N GLY A 119 11.34 -7.28 3.21
CA GLY A 119 10.62 -8.53 3.48
C GLY A 119 9.29 -8.68 2.74
N PRO A 120 8.38 -7.69 2.78
CA PRO A 120 7.11 -7.75 2.05
C PRO A 120 7.28 -7.88 0.53
N THR A 121 8.31 -7.26 -0.05
CA THR A 121 8.65 -7.36 -1.47
C THR A 121 9.13 -8.78 -1.80
N TRP A 122 9.97 -9.38 -0.96
CA TRP A 122 10.40 -10.78 -1.09
C TRP A 122 9.22 -11.75 -1.05
N ASP A 123 8.27 -11.55 -0.15
CA ASP A 123 7.10 -12.40 -0.03
C ASP A 123 6.15 -12.24 -1.20
N PHE A 124 6.03 -11.03 -1.75
CA PHE A 124 5.29 -10.79 -2.99
C PHE A 124 5.91 -11.51 -4.18
N TYR A 125 7.24 -11.48 -4.35
CA TYR A 125 7.91 -12.22 -5.41
C TYR A 125 7.75 -13.74 -5.27
N LYS A 126 7.84 -14.28 -4.05
CA LYS A 126 7.53 -15.71 -3.78
C LYS A 126 6.09 -16.06 -4.15
N TYR A 127 5.15 -15.17 -3.81
CA TYR A 127 3.75 -15.33 -4.21
C TYR A 127 3.60 -15.37 -5.73
N LEU A 128 4.19 -14.40 -6.45
CA LEU A 128 4.15 -14.36 -7.92
C LEU A 128 4.78 -15.61 -8.53
N HIS A 129 5.95 -16.01 -8.06
CA HIS A 129 6.63 -17.20 -8.56
C HIS A 129 5.77 -18.45 -8.45
N ARG A 130 5.13 -18.66 -7.31
CA ARG A 130 4.21 -19.80 -7.12
C ARG A 130 3.01 -19.74 -8.05
N ARG A 131 2.45 -18.55 -8.27
CA ARG A 131 1.26 -18.39 -9.12
C ARG A 131 1.59 -18.52 -10.61
N LEU A 132 2.66 -17.90 -11.05
CA LEU A 132 3.09 -17.95 -12.45
C LEU A 132 3.66 -19.32 -12.80
N GLY A 133 4.45 -19.94 -11.93
CA GLY A 133 4.96 -21.30 -12.14
C GLY A 133 3.84 -22.32 -12.27
N ALA A 134 2.79 -22.22 -11.46
CA ALA A 134 1.61 -23.09 -11.59
C ALA A 134 0.83 -22.85 -12.90
N ALA A 135 0.86 -21.64 -13.44
CA ALA A 135 0.18 -21.28 -14.69
C ALA A 135 0.98 -21.65 -15.96
N MET A 136 2.32 -21.66 -15.85
CA MET A 136 3.21 -21.94 -16.98
C MET A 136 3.52 -23.44 -17.18
N GLY A 137 3.14 -24.30 -16.24
CA GLY A 137 3.45 -25.72 -16.24
C GLY A 137 4.92 -26.02 -15.89
N PRO A 138 5.29 -27.30 -15.76
CA PRO A 138 6.69 -27.68 -15.60
C PRO A 138 7.47 -27.33 -16.87
N ALA A 139 8.64 -26.68 -16.69
CA ALA A 139 9.58 -26.40 -17.77
C ALA A 139 10.24 -27.68 -18.29
#